data_be79674d2fb5a2eaadc96fd63fceb3df
#
_entry.id   be79674d2fb5a2eaadc96fd63fceb3df
#
_cell.length_a   1.000
_cell.length_b   1.000
_cell.length_c   1.000
_cell.angle_alpha   90.00
_cell.angle_beta   90.00
_cell.angle_gamma   90.00
#
_symmetry.space_group_name_H-M   'P 1'
#
loop_
_entity.id
_entity.type
_entity.pdbx_description
1 polymer ?
#
loop_
_entity_poly.entity_id
_entity_poly.type
_entity_poly.pdbx_seq_one_letter_code
_entity_poly.pdbx_strand_id
1 'polypeptide(L)'
;MSNVNEMVDKLLQELRRGTITIAVLSQLEKPQYGYSLVSILAEKGVQVEAGTLYPLLRRLEKQGLLISEWDTNEARPRKFYLLSALGKDVYIKLLDEWKKMASSMDGLINGGGTENGDD
;
A
#
# COMPACT_ATOMS: atom_id res chain seq x y z
N MET A 1 29.00 -2.56 11.55
CA MET A 1 29.00 -1.26 10.96
C MET A 1 27.63 -0.89 10.45
N SER A 2 27.34 0.36 10.57
CA SER A 2 26.04 0.86 10.17
C SER A 2 25.88 0.96 8.66
N ASN A 3 26.98 0.89 7.91
CA ASN A 3 26.90 1.10 6.48
C ASN A 3 25.89 0.21 5.76
N VAL A 4 25.92 -1.08 6.03
CA VAL A 4 24.99 -2.01 5.38
C VAL A 4 23.56 -1.66 5.77
N ASN A 5 23.32 -1.44 7.06
CA ASN A 5 21.98 -1.14 7.52
C ASN A 5 21.46 0.19 6.98
N GLU A 6 22.34 1.20 6.90
CA GLU A 6 21.95 2.49 6.36
C GLU A 6 21.58 2.40 4.90
N MET A 7 22.34 1.65 4.12
CA MET A 7 22.05 1.49 2.72
C MET A 7 20.78 0.69 2.49
N VAL A 8 20.59 -0.37 3.28
CA VAL A 8 19.36 -1.16 3.21
C VAL A 8 18.15 -0.27 3.52
N ASP A 9 18.27 0.57 4.56
CA ASP A 9 17.15 1.42 4.92
C ASP A 9 16.75 2.36 3.80
N LYS A 10 17.73 2.93 3.10
CA LYS A 10 17.45 3.82 1.98
C LYS A 10 16.76 3.09 0.85
N LEU A 11 17.28 1.93 0.48
CA LEU A 11 16.68 1.15 -0.61
C LEU A 11 15.33 0.59 -0.22
N LEU A 12 15.15 0.25 1.06
CA LEU A 12 13.88 -0.25 1.55
C LEU A 12 12.79 0.79 1.43
N GLN A 13 13.12 2.07 1.65
CA GLN A 13 12.15 3.14 1.46
C GLN A 13 11.67 3.20 0.02
N GLU A 14 12.58 2.98 -0.93
CA GLU A 14 12.19 2.94 -2.34
C GLU A 14 11.29 1.75 -2.62
N LEU A 15 11.61 0.60 -2.05
CA LEU A 15 10.78 -0.60 -2.24
C LEU A 15 9.36 -0.38 -1.72
N ARG A 16 9.23 0.29 -0.59
CA ARG A 16 7.93 0.47 0.03
C ARG A 16 7.06 1.50 -0.67
N ARG A 17 7.69 2.44 -1.37
CA ARG A 17 6.96 3.61 -1.89
C ARG A 17 5.79 3.21 -2.77
N GLY A 18 5.99 2.29 -3.70
CA GLY A 18 4.94 1.86 -4.59
C GLY A 18 3.95 0.91 -3.94
N THR A 19 4.44 0.03 -3.08
CA THR A 19 3.58 -0.99 -2.49
C THR A 19 2.66 -0.43 -1.41
N ILE A 20 2.98 0.73 -0.85
CA ILE A 20 2.11 1.35 0.15
C ILE A 20 0.74 1.64 -0.44
N THR A 21 0.67 2.11 -1.68
CA THR A 21 -0.60 2.39 -2.32
C THR A 21 -1.49 1.15 -2.38
N ILE A 22 -0.93 0.02 -2.83
CA ILE A 22 -1.70 -1.21 -2.89
C ILE A 22 -2.13 -1.66 -1.50
N ALA A 23 -1.21 -1.55 -0.54
CA ALA A 23 -1.52 -1.94 0.84
C ALA A 23 -2.68 -1.14 1.40
N VAL A 24 -2.69 0.18 1.16
CA VAL A 24 -3.76 1.04 1.64
C VAL A 24 -5.08 0.67 0.95
N LEU A 25 -5.07 0.54 -0.36
CA LEU A 25 -6.30 0.21 -1.09
C LEU A 25 -6.87 -1.14 -0.63
N SER A 26 -6.00 -2.09 -0.31
CA SER A 26 -6.43 -3.43 0.11
C SER A 26 -7.23 -3.40 1.40
N GLN A 27 -7.07 -2.38 2.22
CA GLN A 27 -7.73 -2.28 3.50
C GLN A 27 -8.99 -1.42 3.47
N LEU A 28 -9.36 -0.88 2.31
CA LEU A 28 -10.43 0.09 2.21
C LEU A 28 -11.65 -0.41 1.46
N GLU A 29 -11.80 -1.73 1.33
CA GLU A 29 -13.06 -2.29 0.87
C GLU A 29 -14.17 -2.01 1.90
N LYS A 30 -13.77 -1.90 3.16
CA LYS A 30 -14.65 -1.48 4.23
C LYS A 30 -14.17 -0.15 4.77
N PRO A 31 -15.09 0.67 5.30
CA PRO A 31 -14.66 1.97 5.85
C PRO A 31 -13.65 1.81 6.97
N GLN A 32 -12.63 2.64 6.96
CA GLN A 32 -11.62 2.66 8.01
C GLN A 32 -11.31 4.10 8.36
N TYR A 33 -11.17 4.38 9.65
CA TYR A 33 -10.68 5.69 10.07
C TYR A 33 -9.23 5.83 9.63
N GLY A 34 -8.86 7.06 9.26
CA GLY A 34 -7.49 7.29 8.82
C GLY A 34 -6.46 6.86 9.86
N TYR A 35 -6.72 7.19 11.14
CA TYR A 35 -5.77 6.82 12.18
C TYR A 35 -5.68 5.32 12.39
N SER A 36 -6.76 4.58 12.12
CA SER A 36 -6.76 3.13 12.29
C SER A 36 -5.89 2.44 11.25
N LEU A 37 -5.75 3.04 10.08
CA LEU A 37 -4.96 2.42 9.02
C LEU A 37 -3.51 2.25 9.39
N VAL A 38 -2.94 3.19 10.13
CA VAL A 38 -1.55 3.07 10.57
C VAL A 38 -1.37 1.78 11.38
N SER A 39 -2.27 1.56 12.34
CA SER A 39 -2.20 0.37 13.20
C SER A 39 -2.48 -0.90 12.42
N ILE A 40 -3.51 -0.87 11.58
CA ILE A 40 -3.89 -2.06 10.80
C ILE A 40 -2.73 -2.50 9.91
N LEU A 41 -2.10 -1.55 9.23
CA LEU A 41 -0.99 -1.87 8.35
C LEU A 41 0.21 -2.37 9.13
N ALA A 42 0.51 -1.74 10.27
CA ALA A 42 1.63 -2.16 11.09
C ALA A 42 1.45 -3.58 11.60
N GLU A 43 0.24 -3.95 11.99
CA GLU A 43 -0.05 -5.30 12.45
C GLU A 43 0.22 -6.34 11.37
N LYS A 44 0.10 -5.94 10.12
CA LYS A 44 0.34 -6.84 8.99
C LYS A 44 1.73 -6.69 8.40
N GLY A 45 2.61 -6.00 9.11
CA GLY A 45 4.00 -5.89 8.69
C GLY A 45 4.30 -4.74 7.75
N VAL A 46 3.35 -3.83 7.55
CA VAL A 46 3.56 -2.69 6.66
C VAL A 46 3.67 -1.44 7.51
N GLN A 47 4.90 -0.96 7.66
CA GLN A 47 5.18 0.23 8.45
C GLN A 47 4.99 1.47 7.59
N VAL A 48 4.06 2.32 7.98
CA VAL A 48 3.86 3.60 7.32
C VAL A 48 3.51 4.63 8.39
N GLU A 49 4.14 5.78 8.31
CA GLU A 49 3.92 6.83 9.27
C GLU A 49 2.75 7.70 8.86
N ALA A 50 2.10 8.30 9.84
CA ALA A 50 0.95 9.16 9.58
C ALA A 50 1.30 10.29 8.60
N GLY A 51 2.51 10.83 8.71
CA GLY A 51 2.96 11.88 7.81
C GLY A 51 3.06 11.46 6.36
N THR A 52 3.18 10.17 6.10
CA THR A 52 3.17 9.63 4.75
C THR A 52 1.77 9.20 4.35
N LEU A 53 1.05 8.59 5.28
CA LEU A 53 -0.26 8.02 4.98
C LEU A 53 -1.32 9.07 4.67
N TYR A 54 -1.41 10.11 5.48
CA TYR A 54 -2.48 11.10 5.27
C TYR A 54 -2.37 11.85 3.94
N PRO A 55 -1.18 12.28 3.52
CA PRO A 55 -1.07 12.87 2.18
C PRO A 55 -1.45 11.89 1.08
N LEU A 56 -1.13 10.60 1.25
CA LEU A 56 -1.51 9.59 0.27
C LEU A 56 -3.03 9.44 0.20
N LEU A 57 -3.69 9.37 1.36
CA LEU A 57 -5.15 9.26 1.39
C LEU A 57 -5.81 10.45 0.68
N ARG A 58 -5.30 11.66 0.93
CA ARG A 58 -5.85 12.84 0.29
C ARG A 58 -5.64 12.80 -1.22
N ARG A 59 -4.48 12.34 -1.66
CA ARG A 59 -4.21 12.23 -3.10
C ARG A 59 -5.11 11.21 -3.76
N LEU A 60 -5.30 10.06 -3.12
CA LEU A 60 -6.15 9.02 -3.68
C LEU A 60 -7.62 9.47 -3.74
N GLU A 61 -8.05 10.21 -2.72
CA GLU A 61 -9.39 10.78 -2.73
C GLU A 61 -9.56 11.79 -3.86
N LYS A 62 -8.56 12.64 -4.04
CA LYS A 62 -8.58 13.63 -5.11
C LYS A 62 -8.62 12.99 -6.47
N GLN A 63 -7.98 11.83 -6.62
CA GLN A 63 -8.01 11.08 -7.86
C GLN A 63 -9.31 10.31 -8.07
N GLY A 64 -10.22 10.37 -7.11
CA GLY A 64 -11.50 9.71 -7.23
C GLY A 64 -11.50 8.25 -6.83
N LEU A 65 -10.41 7.76 -6.26
CA LEU A 65 -10.29 6.35 -5.89
C LEU A 65 -10.84 6.07 -4.51
N LEU A 66 -10.89 7.08 -3.64
CA LEU A 66 -11.43 6.96 -2.30
C LEU A 66 -12.56 7.96 -2.11
N ILE A 67 -13.49 7.57 -1.26
CA ILE A 67 -14.54 8.44 -0.73
C ILE A 67 -14.23 8.63 0.74
N SER A 68 -14.49 9.81 1.28
CA SER A 68 -14.34 10.02 2.71
C SER A 68 -15.61 10.62 3.27
N GLU A 69 -15.86 10.33 4.54
CA GLU A 69 -17.00 10.88 5.26
C GLU A 69 -16.60 11.13 6.70
N TRP A 70 -17.27 12.10 7.30
CA TRP A 70 -17.05 12.40 8.71
C TRP A 70 -18.03 11.62 9.56
N ASP A 71 -17.52 11.00 10.60
CA ASP A 71 -18.32 10.38 11.63
C ASP A 71 -18.45 11.39 12.75
N THR A 72 -19.63 11.96 12.91
CA THR A 72 -19.86 13.01 13.89
C THR A 72 -20.63 12.51 15.11
N ASN A 73 -20.78 11.21 15.27
CA ASN A 73 -21.50 10.62 16.38
C ASN A 73 -20.83 10.83 17.73
N GLU A 74 -19.55 11.16 17.72
CA GLU A 74 -18.80 11.40 18.93
C GLU A 74 -18.45 12.87 19.05
N ALA A 75 -18.03 13.26 20.26
CA ALA A 75 -17.69 14.66 20.53
C ALA A 75 -16.59 15.16 19.59
N ARG A 76 -15.67 14.28 19.20
CA ARG A 76 -14.61 14.61 18.26
C ARG A 76 -14.90 13.93 16.94
N PRO A 77 -15.22 14.70 15.90
CA PRO A 77 -15.48 14.10 14.58
C PRO A 77 -14.25 13.38 14.05
N ARG A 78 -14.48 12.28 13.36
CA ARG A 78 -13.43 11.48 12.76
C ARG A 78 -13.76 11.24 11.30
N LYS A 79 -12.72 11.21 10.50
CA LYS A 79 -12.87 10.99 9.05
C LYS A 79 -12.53 9.57 8.71
N PHE A 80 -13.42 8.89 7.99
CA PHE A 80 -13.12 7.56 7.50
C PHE A 80 -13.12 7.54 5.99
N TYR A 81 -12.44 6.55 5.44
CA TYR A 81 -12.24 6.40 4.00
C TYR A 81 -12.69 5.03 3.55
N LEU A 82 -13.10 4.93 2.31
CA LEU A 82 -13.40 3.66 1.68
C LEU A 82 -13.22 3.80 0.17
N LEU A 83 -13.08 2.66 -0.51
CA LEU A 83 -12.93 2.67 -1.96
C LEU A 83 -14.21 3.17 -2.63
N SER A 84 -14.04 4.03 -3.64
CA SER A 84 -15.14 4.36 -4.54
C SER A 84 -15.33 3.20 -5.51
N ALA A 85 -16.38 3.28 -6.35
CA ALA A 85 -16.58 2.29 -7.40
C ALA A 85 -15.37 2.26 -8.33
N LEU A 86 -14.87 3.44 -8.72
CA LEU A 86 -13.67 3.53 -9.52
C LEU A 86 -12.47 2.94 -8.79
N GLY A 87 -12.36 3.21 -7.49
CA GLY A 87 -11.26 2.69 -6.69
C GLY A 87 -11.23 1.17 -6.65
N LYS A 88 -12.40 0.55 -6.58
CA LYS A 88 -12.47 -0.91 -6.59
C LYS A 88 -11.96 -1.49 -7.90
N ASP A 89 -12.37 -0.89 -9.01
CA ASP A 89 -11.94 -1.35 -10.33
C ASP A 89 -10.43 -1.16 -10.50
N VAL A 90 -9.93 -0.01 -10.09
CA VAL A 90 -8.50 0.26 -10.19
C VAL A 90 -7.71 -0.69 -9.30
N TYR A 91 -8.20 -0.93 -8.09
CA TYR A 91 -7.51 -1.82 -7.17
C TYR A 91 -7.37 -3.22 -7.74
N ILE A 92 -8.46 -3.76 -8.34
CA ILE A 92 -8.41 -5.11 -8.90
C ILE A 92 -7.34 -5.23 -9.97
N LYS A 93 -7.28 -4.25 -10.87
CA LYS A 93 -6.28 -4.27 -11.94
C LYS A 93 -4.88 -4.07 -11.40
N LEU A 94 -4.73 -3.15 -10.44
CA LEU A 94 -3.43 -2.89 -9.85
C LEU A 94 -2.91 -4.11 -9.10
N LEU A 95 -3.79 -4.79 -8.40
CA LEU A 95 -3.43 -6.01 -7.69
C LEU A 95 -2.94 -7.08 -8.66
N ASP A 96 -3.61 -7.23 -9.79
CA ASP A 96 -3.21 -8.19 -10.80
C ASP A 96 -1.79 -7.86 -11.32
N GLU A 97 -1.55 -6.60 -11.60
CA GLU A 97 -0.23 -6.17 -12.07
C GLU A 97 0.84 -6.40 -11.02
N TRP A 98 0.50 -6.12 -9.75
CA TRP A 98 1.44 -6.37 -8.67
C TRP A 98 1.82 -7.84 -8.58
N LYS A 99 0.84 -8.74 -8.73
CA LYS A 99 1.11 -10.17 -8.70
C LYS A 99 2.02 -10.59 -9.84
N LYS A 100 1.82 -10.01 -11.01
CA LYS A 100 2.70 -10.28 -12.15
C LYS A 100 4.13 -9.81 -11.87
N MET A 101 4.26 -8.63 -11.29
CA MET A 101 5.57 -8.10 -10.96
C MET A 101 6.28 -8.96 -9.92
N ALA A 102 5.53 -9.42 -8.91
CA ALA A 102 6.10 -10.28 -7.88
C ALA A 102 6.59 -11.60 -8.49
N SER A 103 5.80 -12.16 -9.39
CA SER A 103 6.19 -13.39 -10.07
C SER A 103 7.42 -13.20 -10.94
N SER A 104 7.45 -12.09 -11.68
CA SER A 104 8.62 -11.79 -12.52
C SER A 104 9.86 -11.61 -11.67
N MET A 105 9.72 -10.91 -10.53
CA MET A 105 10.81 -10.67 -9.63
C MET A 105 11.34 -11.98 -9.05
N ASP A 106 10.43 -12.86 -8.68
CA ASP A 106 10.79 -14.17 -8.17
C ASP A 106 11.60 -14.96 -9.20
N GLY A 107 11.16 -14.91 -10.47
CA GLY A 107 11.88 -15.57 -11.53
C GLY A 107 13.27 -15.00 -11.72
N LEU A 108 13.41 -13.68 -11.62
CA LEU A 108 14.72 -13.04 -11.78
C LEU A 108 15.67 -13.43 -10.64
N ILE A 109 15.16 -13.38 -9.41
CA ILE A 109 15.97 -13.60 -8.22
C ILE A 109 16.34 -15.07 -8.08
N ASN A 110 15.41 -15.95 -8.35
CA ASN A 110 15.60 -17.39 -8.13
C ASN A 110 16.02 -18.10 -9.39
N GLY A 111 16.57 -17.35 -10.34
CA GLY A 111 17.11 -17.93 -11.53
C GLY A 111 16.08 -18.39 -12.52
N GLY A 112 14.86 -17.94 -12.31
CA GLY A 112 13.83 -18.34 -13.21
C GLY A 112 13.85 -19.82 -13.37
N GLY A 113 14.37 -20.13 -12.55
CA GLY A 113 14.52 -21.27 -12.61
C GLY A 113 14.95 -22.02 -13.69
N THR A 114 14.93 -21.83 -13.87
CA THR A 114 15.11 -22.47 -14.44
C THR A 114 15.43 -23.06 -15.22
N GLU A 115 15.40 -23.31 -15.48
CA GLU A 115 15.56 -23.77 -16.24
C GLU A 115 16.08 -23.75 -17.00
N ASN A 116 16.17 -23.85 -17.31
CA ASN A 116 16.60 -23.82 -18.12
C ASN A 116 17.54 -23.55 -18.42
N GLY A 117 17.74 -23.37 -18.11
CA GLY A 117 18.68 -23.04 -18.38
C GLY A 117 19.41 -23.23 -19.36
N ASP A 118 19.34 -23.31 -20.02
CA ASP A 118 20.01 -23.47 -20.92
C ASP A 118 20.56 -22.63 -21.53
N ASP A 119 20.70 -22.27 -21.65
CA ASP A 119 21.29 -21.56 -22.18
C ASP A 119 22.06 -21.42 -22.26
#